data_9820b02ecde9adc3a4b2e3b0a3fe66bb
#
_entry.id   9820b02ecde9adc3a4b2e3b0a3fe66bb
#
_cell.length_a   1.000
_cell.length_b   1.000
_cell.length_c   1.000
_cell.angle_alpha   90.00
_cell.angle_beta   90.00
_cell.angle_gamma   90.00
#
_symmetry.space_group_name_H-M   'P 1'
#
loop_
_entity.id
_entity.type
_entity.pdbx_description
1 polymer ?
#
loop_
_entity_poly.entity_id
_entity_poly.type
_entity_poly.pdbx_seq_one_letter_code
_entity_poly.pdbx_strand_id
1 'polypeptide(L)'
;MDITWREDKRRRNLRKHGLDFASAATVSANPFAVSVFDRIVEQEERWHTIGAMFAGNTFKVVVVVHIVPGGDEADWVHVISMRPADAGERRRYEQVSHR
;
A
#
# COMPACT_ATOMS: atom_id res chain seq x y z
N MET A 1 1.90 9.75 -10.47
CA MET A 1 2.15 8.30 -10.40
C MET A 1 0.88 7.56 -10.72
N ASP A 2 0.94 6.68 -11.69
CA ASP A 2 -0.21 5.87 -12.09
C ASP A 2 -0.26 4.59 -11.27
N ILE A 3 -1.47 4.19 -10.91
CA ILE A 3 -1.71 2.97 -10.15
C ILE A 3 -2.54 2.02 -11.00
N THR A 4 -2.05 0.80 -11.16
CA THR A 4 -2.75 -0.25 -11.89
C THR A 4 -3.08 -1.42 -10.97
N TRP A 5 -4.04 -2.22 -11.36
CA TRP A 5 -4.41 -3.44 -10.63
C TRP A 5 -5.20 -4.38 -11.54
N ARG A 6 -5.38 -5.61 -11.06
CA ARG A 6 -6.31 -6.55 -11.65
C ARG A 6 -7.66 -6.43 -10.95
N GLU A 7 -8.72 -6.28 -11.73
CA GLU A 7 -10.06 -6.03 -11.20
C GLU A 7 -10.59 -7.19 -10.33
N ASP A 8 -10.28 -8.44 -10.69
CA ASP A 8 -10.67 -9.60 -9.88
C ASP A 8 -10.01 -9.56 -8.50
N LYS A 9 -8.75 -9.12 -8.43
CA LYS A 9 -8.03 -8.99 -7.16
C LYS A 9 -8.57 -7.83 -6.33
N ARG A 10 -8.90 -6.71 -6.96
CA ARG A 10 -9.53 -5.57 -6.26
C ARG A 10 -10.81 -6.00 -5.57
N ARG A 11 -11.68 -6.71 -6.27
CA ARG A 11 -12.95 -7.17 -5.71
C ARG A 11 -12.76 -8.16 -4.56
N ARG A 12 -11.83 -9.10 -4.72
CA ARG A 12 -11.52 -10.08 -3.68
C ARG A 12 -10.98 -9.38 -2.43
N ASN A 13 -10.08 -8.43 -2.61
CA ASN A 13 -9.49 -7.68 -1.51
C ASN A 13 -10.54 -6.85 -0.77
N LEU A 14 -11.45 -6.24 -1.51
CA LEU A 14 -12.53 -5.46 -0.94
C LEU A 14 -13.44 -6.33 -0.07
N ARG A 15 -13.78 -7.54 -0.52
CA ARG A 15 -14.57 -8.49 0.28
C ARG A 15 -13.83 -8.95 1.52
N LYS A 16 -12.52 -9.20 1.40
CA LYS A 16 -11.72 -9.76 2.49
C LYS A 16 -11.38 -8.75 3.58
N HIS A 17 -11.03 -7.54 3.17
CA HIS A 17 -10.48 -6.52 4.08
C HIS A 17 -11.30 -5.23 4.13
N GLY A 18 -12.29 -5.07 3.27
CA GLY A 18 -13.04 -3.81 3.18
C GLY A 18 -12.22 -2.64 2.64
N LEU A 19 -11.12 -2.92 1.97
CA LEU A 19 -10.20 -1.91 1.44
C LEU A 19 -10.19 -1.99 -0.09
N ASP A 20 -10.41 -0.84 -0.72
CA ASP A 20 -10.45 -0.72 -2.17
C ASP A 20 -9.08 -0.27 -2.70
N PHE A 21 -8.59 -0.94 -3.74
CA PHE A 21 -7.32 -0.56 -4.38
C PHE A 21 -7.33 0.88 -4.90
N ALA A 22 -8.50 1.41 -5.20
CA ALA A 22 -8.63 2.82 -5.59
C ALA A 22 -8.15 3.79 -4.50
N SER A 23 -8.09 3.35 -3.26
CA SER A 23 -7.57 4.14 -2.14
C SER A 23 -6.05 4.10 -2.01
N ALA A 24 -5.36 3.29 -2.81
CA ALA A 24 -3.90 3.14 -2.72
C ALA A 24 -3.17 4.46 -2.94
N ALA A 25 -3.68 5.31 -3.85
CA ALA A 25 -3.10 6.63 -4.09
C ALA A 25 -3.13 7.49 -2.84
N THR A 26 -4.25 7.49 -2.12
CA THR A 26 -4.41 8.25 -0.87
C THR A 26 -3.45 7.76 0.20
N VAL A 27 -3.34 6.44 0.37
CA VAL A 27 -2.42 5.83 1.34
C VAL A 27 -0.98 6.19 1.01
N SER A 28 -0.60 6.08 -0.25
CA SER A 28 0.78 6.34 -0.70
C SER A 28 1.14 7.83 -0.64
N ALA A 29 0.15 8.71 -0.79
CA ALA A 29 0.36 10.15 -0.71
C ALA A 29 0.39 10.70 0.72
N ASN A 30 0.09 9.87 1.71
CA ASN A 30 0.17 10.27 3.10
C ASN A 30 1.60 10.75 3.41
N PRO A 31 1.80 11.95 4.01
CA PRO A 31 3.15 12.48 4.23
C PRO A 31 4.01 11.64 5.16
N PHE A 32 3.42 10.75 5.93
CA PHE A 32 4.12 9.85 6.84
C PHE A 32 4.25 8.44 6.28
N ALA A 33 3.88 8.22 5.02
CA ALA A 33 3.98 6.89 4.41
C ALA A 33 5.42 6.40 4.37
N VAL A 34 5.59 5.12 4.67
CA VAL A 34 6.89 4.45 4.69
C VAL A 34 6.84 3.29 3.70
N SER A 35 7.79 3.26 2.76
CA SER A 35 7.89 2.15 1.82
C SER A 35 9.06 1.26 2.21
N VAL A 36 8.78 -0.04 2.30
CA VAL A 36 9.75 -1.05 2.73
C VAL A 36 9.84 -2.12 1.65
N PHE A 37 11.07 -2.39 1.21
CA PHE A 37 11.31 -3.50 0.30
C PHE A 37 10.99 -4.83 1.00
N ASP A 38 10.24 -5.70 0.31
CA ASP A 38 9.90 -7.02 0.83
C ASP A 38 10.78 -8.12 0.22
N ARG A 39 10.64 -8.34 -1.08
CA ARG A 39 11.36 -9.43 -1.76
C ARG A 39 11.27 -9.27 -3.28
N ILE A 40 12.05 -10.09 -3.97
CA ILE A 40 11.96 -10.24 -5.42
C ILE A 40 11.24 -11.55 -5.72
N VAL A 41 10.20 -11.49 -6.55
CA VAL A 41 9.47 -12.67 -7.04
C VAL A 41 9.44 -12.59 -8.56
N GLU A 42 9.98 -13.61 -9.23
CA GLU A 42 10.01 -13.67 -10.70
C GLU A 42 10.55 -12.38 -11.34
N GLN A 43 11.66 -11.88 -10.80
CA GLN A 43 12.35 -10.67 -11.27
C GLN A 43 11.59 -9.35 -11.02
N GLU A 44 10.50 -9.40 -10.25
CA GLU A 44 9.75 -8.21 -9.87
C GLU A 44 9.97 -7.88 -8.40
N GLU A 45 10.27 -6.62 -8.11
CA GLU A 45 10.45 -6.15 -6.74
C GLU A 45 9.10 -5.92 -6.09
N ARG A 46 8.89 -6.54 -4.94
CA ARG A 46 7.70 -6.33 -4.12
C ARG A 46 8.01 -5.42 -2.96
N TRP A 47 7.15 -4.45 -2.76
CA TRP A 47 7.27 -3.42 -1.74
C TRP A 47 5.99 -3.34 -0.92
N HIS A 48 6.15 -2.90 0.33
CA HIS A 48 5.04 -2.56 1.21
C HIS A 48 5.09 -1.07 1.48
N THR A 49 4.01 -0.35 1.19
CA THR A 49 3.86 1.04 1.59
C THR A 49 2.87 1.11 2.73
N ILE A 50 3.34 1.56 3.89
CA ILE A 50 2.54 1.72 5.09
C ILE A 50 2.11 3.17 5.18
N GLY A 51 0.83 3.42 5.17
CA GLY A 51 0.29 4.77 5.24
C GLY A 51 -1.05 4.77 5.95
N ALA A 52 -1.73 5.89 5.92
CA ALA A 52 -3.02 6.01 6.61
C ALA A 52 -4.09 6.57 5.70
N MET A 53 -5.32 6.23 6.01
CA MET A 53 -6.50 6.74 5.34
C MET A 53 -7.67 6.78 6.32
N PHE A 54 -8.69 7.55 5.97
CA PHE A 54 -9.98 7.49 6.64
C PHE A 54 -10.95 6.61 5.84
N ALA A 55 -11.59 5.68 6.53
CA ALA A 55 -12.74 4.94 6.00
C ALA A 55 -13.96 5.46 6.74
N GLY A 56 -14.71 6.37 6.10
CA GLY A 56 -15.70 7.17 6.81
C GLY A 56 -15.01 8.04 7.87
N ASN A 57 -15.39 7.89 9.13
CA ASN A 57 -14.79 8.61 10.26
C ASN A 57 -13.68 7.81 10.97
N THR A 58 -13.36 6.63 10.46
CA THR A 58 -12.37 5.76 11.11
C THR A 58 -11.00 5.94 10.48
N PHE A 59 -10.04 6.33 11.27
CA PHE A 59 -8.63 6.40 10.87
C PHE A 59 -8.04 4.99 10.84
N LYS A 60 -7.40 4.65 9.73
CA LYS A 60 -6.81 3.32 9.56
C LYS A 60 -5.39 3.42 9.04
N VAL A 61 -4.49 2.65 9.64
CA VAL A 61 -3.14 2.44 9.09
C VAL A 61 -3.21 1.19 8.21
N VAL A 62 -2.78 1.32 6.98
CA VAL A 62 -2.99 0.35 5.91
C VAL A 62 -1.67 0.06 5.22
N VAL A 63 -1.49 -1.17 4.78
CA VAL A 63 -0.35 -1.58 3.96
C VAL A 63 -0.83 -1.82 2.54
N VAL A 64 -0.19 -1.14 1.60
CA VAL A 64 -0.35 -1.39 0.16
C VAL A 64 0.81 -2.27 -0.28
N VAL A 65 0.50 -3.48 -0.71
CA VAL A 65 1.49 -4.39 -1.29
C VAL A 65 1.49 -4.16 -2.79
N HIS A 66 2.65 -3.80 -3.34
CA HIS A 66 2.72 -3.42 -4.74
C HIS A 66 4.03 -3.87 -5.38
N ILE A 67 3.99 -3.95 -6.71
CA ILE A 67 5.14 -4.23 -7.54
C ILE A 67 5.58 -2.91 -8.14
N VAL A 68 6.88 -2.64 -8.08
CA VAL A 68 7.50 -1.55 -8.82
C VAL A 68 8.11 -2.17 -10.07
N PRO A 69 7.62 -1.84 -11.26
CA PRO A 69 8.22 -2.37 -12.48
C PRO A 69 9.64 -1.85 -12.63
N GLY A 70 10.50 -2.67 -13.19
CA GLY A 70 11.93 -2.43 -13.24
C GLY A 70 12.32 -1.10 -13.83
N GLY A 71 13.21 -0.41 -13.14
CA GLY A 71 13.83 0.82 -13.58
C GLY A 71 13.38 2.04 -12.77
N ASP A 72 14.33 2.94 -12.58
CA ASP A 72 14.14 4.18 -11.82
C ASP A 72 13.18 5.17 -12.50
N GLU A 73 12.80 4.88 -13.73
CA GLU A 73 11.93 5.74 -14.53
C GLU A 73 10.47 5.29 -14.51
N ALA A 74 10.16 4.23 -13.81
CA ALA A 74 8.78 3.74 -13.72
C ALA A 74 7.94 4.73 -12.92
N ASP A 75 6.96 5.35 -13.60
CA ASP A 75 6.04 6.30 -12.99
C ASP A 75 4.70 5.65 -12.65
N TRP A 76 4.72 4.34 -12.42
CA TRP A 76 3.52 3.60 -12.06
C TRP A 76 3.87 2.45 -11.10
N VAL A 77 2.87 2.05 -10.33
CA VAL A 77 2.96 0.88 -9.47
C VAL A 77 1.77 -0.03 -9.73
N HIS A 78 1.96 -1.33 -9.53
CA HIS A 78 0.90 -2.31 -9.66
C HIS A 78 0.52 -2.83 -8.29
N VAL A 79 -0.70 -2.55 -7.86
CA VAL A 79 -1.20 -2.97 -6.54
C VAL A 79 -1.66 -4.43 -6.61
N ILE A 80 -1.18 -5.24 -5.67
CA ILE A 80 -1.55 -6.65 -5.58
C ILE A 80 -2.36 -6.98 -4.33
N SER A 81 -2.26 -6.15 -3.28
CA SER A 81 -3.05 -6.35 -2.06
C SER A 81 -3.09 -5.06 -1.24
N MET A 82 -4.13 -4.90 -0.45
CA MET A 82 -4.21 -3.89 0.61
C MET A 82 -4.77 -4.58 1.84
N ARG A 83 -4.15 -4.34 2.98
CA ARG A 83 -4.59 -4.94 4.24
C ARG A 83 -4.37 -3.99 5.41
N PRO A 84 -5.07 -4.19 6.52
CA PRO A 84 -4.76 -3.44 7.74
C PRO A 84 -3.31 -3.72 8.17
N ALA A 85 -2.65 -2.71 8.71
CA ALA A 85 -1.31 -2.87 9.24
C ALA A 85 -1.33 -3.73 10.50
N ASP A 86 -0.30 -4.56 10.67
CA ASP A 86 -0.09 -5.27 11.92
C ASP A 86 0.53 -4.32 12.96
N ALA A 87 0.73 -4.81 14.20
CA ALA A 87 1.24 -3.98 15.28
C ALA A 87 2.64 -3.41 14.99
N GLY A 88 3.51 -4.20 14.39
CA GLY A 88 4.86 -3.76 14.04
C GLY A 88 4.85 -2.68 12.96
N GLU A 89 4.00 -2.86 11.97
CA GLU A 89 3.84 -1.90 10.88
C GLU A 89 3.23 -0.59 11.37
N ARG A 90 2.23 -0.65 12.26
CA ARG A 90 1.68 0.55 12.89
C ARG A 90 2.73 1.30 13.67
N ARG A 91 3.60 0.60 14.40
CA ARG A 91 4.69 1.25 15.13
C ARG A 91 5.64 1.98 14.20
N ARG A 92 5.95 1.39 13.04
CA ARG A 92 6.78 2.08 12.03
C ARG A 92 6.15 3.37 11.57
N TYR A 93 4.87 3.33 11.25
CA TYR A 93 4.13 4.52 10.82
C TYR A 93 4.12 5.56 11.94
N GLU A 94 3.84 5.16 13.16
CA GLU A 94 3.78 6.06 14.31
C GLU A 94 5.13 6.71 14.60
N GLN A 95 6.23 5.99 14.44
CA GLN A 95 7.57 6.55 14.62
C GLN A 95 7.86 7.69 13.65
N VAL A 96 7.38 7.60 12.44
CA VAL A 96 7.54 8.67 11.44
C VAL A 96 6.58 9.82 11.74
N SER A 97 5.31 9.53 12.05
CA SER A 97 4.28 10.53 12.24
C SER A 97 4.42 11.33 13.53
N HIS A 98 5.16 10.81 14.51
CA HIS A 98 5.37 11.46 15.81
C HIS A 98 6.75 12.12 15.95
N ARG A 99 7.46 12.27 14.85
CA ARG A 99 8.74 12.99 14.87
C ARG A 99 8.57 14.49 14.99
#